data_e5e4e70f5cae96566198fec576aaa5a4
#
_entry.id   e5e4e70f5cae96566198fec576aaa5a4
#
_cell.length_a   1.000
_cell.length_b   1.000
_cell.length_c   1.000
_cell.angle_alpha   90.00
_cell.angle_beta   90.00
_cell.angle_gamma   90.00
#
_symmetry.space_group_name_H-M   'P 1'
#
loop_
_entity.id
_entity.type
_entity.pdbx_description
1 polymer ?
#
loop_
_entity_poly.entity_id
_entity_poly.type
_entity_poly.pdbx_seq_one_letter_code
_entity_poly.pdbx_strand_id
1 'polypeptide(L)'
;MIIVTGCNGFIGSNLVAKLNELGVKDIIGVDDLSKKDNLINIAHCELQELLDIKDFENGYLQENQTHEHITHIFHQGACSDTLEWDAEYMMKNNYSFSQRLLELAEKNSIAFIYASSA
;
A
#
# COMPACT_ATOMS: atom_id res chain seq x y z
N MET A 1 11.50 4.49 -6.79
CA MET A 1 10.55 3.40 -6.42
C MET A 1 9.34 3.98 -5.73
N ILE A 2 8.17 3.52 -6.10
CA ILE A 2 6.89 3.97 -5.56
C ILE A 2 6.23 2.81 -4.85
N ILE A 3 5.67 3.07 -3.68
CA ILE A 3 4.88 2.08 -2.93
C ILE A 3 3.41 2.46 -3.06
N VAL A 4 2.57 1.50 -3.41
CA VAL A 4 1.11 1.67 -3.46
C VAL A 4 0.48 0.63 -2.54
N THR A 5 -0.10 1.09 -1.43
CA THR A 5 -0.86 0.19 -0.56
C THR A 5 -2.32 0.14 -1.01
N GLY A 6 -2.99 -0.97 -0.75
CA GLY A 6 -4.34 -1.18 -1.24
C GLY A 6 -4.40 -1.33 -2.76
N CYS A 7 -3.33 -1.83 -3.37
CA CYS A 7 -3.16 -1.86 -4.81
C CYS A 7 -4.17 -2.77 -5.53
N ASN A 8 -4.74 -3.76 -4.84
CA ASN A 8 -5.74 -4.65 -5.42
C ASN A 8 -7.15 -4.06 -5.41
N GLY A 9 -7.36 -2.95 -4.69
CA GLY A 9 -8.64 -2.27 -4.67
C GLY A 9 -8.89 -1.52 -5.98
N PHE A 10 -10.10 -1.04 -6.17
CA PHE A 10 -10.49 -0.36 -7.40
C PHE A 10 -9.64 0.91 -7.63
N ILE A 11 -9.52 1.76 -6.61
CA ILE A 11 -8.76 3.00 -6.75
C ILE A 11 -7.26 2.70 -6.86
N GLY A 12 -6.75 1.81 -6.02
CA GLY A 12 -5.32 1.47 -6.01
C GLY A 12 -4.86 0.85 -7.33
N SER A 13 -5.65 -0.07 -7.89
CA SER A 13 -5.30 -0.70 -9.17
C SER A 13 -5.35 0.30 -10.33
N ASN A 14 -6.31 1.22 -10.32
CA ASN A 14 -6.38 2.27 -11.34
C ASN A 14 -5.20 3.23 -11.23
N LEU A 15 -4.75 3.52 -10.02
CA LEU A 15 -3.56 4.33 -9.82
C LEU A 15 -2.32 3.65 -10.39
N VAL A 16 -2.14 2.36 -10.12
CA VAL A 16 -1.01 1.61 -10.66
C VAL A 16 -1.08 1.59 -12.20
N ALA A 17 -2.26 1.35 -12.77
CA ALA A 17 -2.44 1.38 -14.22
C ALA A 17 -2.05 2.73 -14.81
N LYS A 18 -2.43 3.82 -14.15
CA LYS A 18 -2.07 5.16 -14.60
C LYS A 18 -0.57 5.40 -14.53
N LEU A 19 0.07 4.95 -13.46
CA LEU A 19 1.52 5.04 -13.34
C LEU A 19 2.22 4.24 -14.44
N ASN A 20 1.70 3.06 -14.78
CA ASN A 20 2.23 2.26 -15.89
C ASN A 20 2.09 3.00 -17.22
N GLU A 21 0.96 3.67 -17.46
CA GLU A 21 0.79 4.50 -18.67
C GLU A 21 1.85 5.58 -18.78
N LEU A 22 2.25 6.13 -17.64
CA LEU A 22 3.29 7.16 -17.59
C LEU A 22 4.71 6.59 -17.66
N GLY A 23 4.83 5.28 -17.84
CA GLY A 23 6.12 4.62 -17.96
C GLY A 23 6.74 4.20 -16.62
N VAL A 24 6.00 4.32 -15.53
CA VAL A 24 6.50 3.95 -14.21
C VAL A 24 6.15 2.50 -13.94
N LYS A 25 7.17 1.67 -13.78
CA LYS A 25 7.03 0.22 -13.50
C LYS A 25 7.71 -0.17 -12.19
N ASP A 26 8.50 0.72 -11.62
CA ASP A 26 9.24 0.52 -10.39
C ASP A 26 8.31 0.76 -9.20
N ILE A 27 7.34 -0.14 -9.05
CA ILE A 27 6.25 -0.03 -8.09
C ILE A 27 6.20 -1.28 -7.23
N ILE A 28 6.13 -1.10 -5.92
CA ILE A 28 5.80 -2.19 -5.00
C ILE A 28 4.34 -2.04 -4.61
N GLY A 29 3.54 -3.04 -4.98
CA GLY A 29 2.16 -3.12 -4.57
C GLY A 29 2.02 -3.86 -3.24
N VAL A 30 1.20 -3.34 -2.35
CA VAL A 30 0.97 -3.92 -1.02
C VAL A 30 -0.52 -4.03 -0.78
N ASP A 31 -0.98 -5.22 -0.42
CA ASP A 31 -2.38 -5.44 -0.08
C ASP A 31 -2.51 -6.73 0.74
N ASP A 32 -3.72 -7.00 1.17
CA ASP A 32 -4.06 -8.27 1.80
C ASP A 32 -4.28 -9.31 0.71
N LEU A 33 -3.29 -10.18 0.51
CA LEU A 33 -3.32 -11.18 -0.56
C LEU A 33 -4.17 -12.40 -0.22
N SER A 34 -4.75 -12.46 0.99
CA SER A 34 -5.68 -13.53 1.34
C SER A 34 -7.00 -13.44 0.59
N LYS A 35 -7.33 -12.24 0.09
CA LYS A 35 -8.56 -11.99 -0.68
C LYS A 35 -8.28 -12.15 -2.17
N LYS A 36 -8.27 -13.37 -2.65
CA LYS A 36 -7.88 -13.71 -4.02
C LYS A 36 -8.75 -13.07 -5.11
N ASP A 37 -10.01 -12.78 -4.79
CA ASP A 37 -10.93 -12.21 -5.77
C ASP A 37 -10.52 -10.83 -6.24
N ASN A 38 -9.77 -10.10 -5.43
CA ASN A 38 -9.32 -8.75 -5.77
C ASN A 38 -8.08 -8.74 -6.66
N LEU A 39 -7.40 -9.87 -6.82
CA LEU A 39 -6.20 -9.94 -7.66
C LEU A 39 -6.49 -9.66 -9.14
N ILE A 40 -7.73 -9.83 -9.56
CA ILE A 40 -8.16 -9.54 -10.93
C ILE A 40 -7.91 -8.06 -11.28
N ASN A 41 -8.10 -7.15 -10.32
CA ASN A 41 -7.96 -5.72 -10.57
C ASN A 41 -6.52 -5.34 -10.91
N ILE A 42 -5.54 -6.06 -10.39
CA ILE A 42 -4.12 -5.75 -10.58
C ILE A 42 -3.47 -6.63 -11.66
N ALA A 43 -4.22 -7.59 -12.22
CA ALA A 43 -3.67 -8.59 -13.15
C ALA A 43 -3.07 -7.98 -14.42
N HIS A 44 -3.53 -6.80 -14.83
CA HIS A 44 -3.05 -6.11 -16.03
C HIS A 44 -1.97 -5.07 -15.75
N CYS A 45 -1.58 -4.94 -14.49
CA CYS A 45 -0.61 -3.92 -14.10
C CYS A 45 0.80 -4.49 -14.03
N GLU A 46 1.78 -3.66 -14.33
CA GLU A 46 3.18 -4.01 -14.19
C GLU A 46 3.68 -3.50 -12.84
N LEU A 47 4.16 -4.42 -12.02
CA LEU A 47 4.73 -4.15 -10.71
C LEU A 47 6.10 -4.79 -10.63
N GLN A 48 7.01 -4.16 -9.89
CA GLN A 48 8.26 -4.80 -9.56
C GLN A 48 8.04 -5.93 -8.56
N GLU A 49 7.14 -5.71 -7.59
CA GLU A 49 6.83 -6.72 -6.59
C GLU A 49 5.44 -6.49 -6.03
N LEU A 50 4.76 -7.59 -5.71
CA LEU A 50 3.46 -7.57 -5.04
C LEU A 50 3.62 -8.27 -3.70
N LEU A 51 3.40 -7.56 -2.60
CA LEU A 51 3.61 -8.07 -1.25
C LEU A 51 2.33 -8.07 -0.45
N ASP A 52 2.14 -9.12 0.34
CA ASP A 52 1.17 -9.11 1.42
C ASP A 52 1.58 -8.09 2.48
N ILE A 53 0.60 -7.54 3.19
CA ILE A 53 0.86 -6.51 4.20
C ILE A 53 1.91 -6.98 5.22
N LYS A 54 1.82 -8.21 5.68
CA LYS A 54 2.75 -8.75 6.67
C LYS A 54 4.17 -8.85 6.12
N ASP A 55 4.31 -9.28 4.88
CA ASP A 55 5.63 -9.37 4.24
C ASP A 55 6.24 -7.99 4.04
N PHE A 56 5.40 -7.02 3.69
CA PHE A 56 5.84 -5.64 3.57
C PHE A 56 6.30 -5.09 4.91
N GLU A 57 5.54 -5.32 5.98
CA GLU A 57 5.91 -4.86 7.31
C GLU A 57 7.25 -5.46 7.73
N ASN A 58 7.46 -6.74 7.49
CA ASN A 58 8.70 -7.42 7.85
C ASN A 58 9.90 -6.95 7.02
N GLY A 59 9.68 -6.58 5.76
CA GLY A 59 10.76 -6.18 4.87
C GLY A 59 11.07 -4.68 4.88
N TYR A 60 10.09 -3.83 5.18
CA TYR A 60 10.24 -2.37 4.99
C TYR A 60 9.97 -1.54 6.23
N LEU A 61 9.23 -2.06 7.20
CA LEU A 61 8.83 -1.28 8.38
C LEU A 61 9.58 -1.64 9.65
N GLN A 62 10.68 -2.36 9.54
CA GLN A 62 11.51 -2.70 10.68
C GLN A 62 12.33 -1.49 11.14
N GLU A 63 12.62 -1.44 12.44
CA GLU A 63 13.47 -0.40 12.97
C GLU A 63 14.87 -0.48 12.37
N ASN A 64 15.52 0.66 12.24
CA ASN A 64 16.90 0.81 11.74
C ASN A 64 17.10 0.51 10.26
N GLN A 65 16.01 0.37 9.50
CA GLN A 65 16.11 0.27 8.04
C GLN A 65 15.98 1.66 7.41
N THR A 66 16.76 1.89 6.35
CA THR A 66 16.62 3.09 5.54
C THR A 66 16.30 2.68 4.10
N HIS A 67 15.44 3.46 3.46
CA HIS A 67 14.98 3.16 2.10
C HIS A 67 15.09 4.42 1.24
N GLU A 68 16.31 4.79 0.90
CA GLU A 68 16.60 6.01 0.16
C GLU A 68 16.07 6.00 -1.27
N HIS A 69 15.86 4.82 -1.82
CA HIS A 69 15.36 4.66 -3.20
C HIS A 69 13.85 4.81 -3.33
N ILE A 70 13.11 4.88 -2.21
CA ILE A 70 11.67 5.09 -2.24
C ILE A 70 11.39 6.58 -2.32
N THR A 71 10.63 6.98 -3.32
CA THR A 71 10.34 8.40 -3.57
C THR A 71 8.93 8.81 -3.13
N HIS A 72 7.97 7.89 -3.27
CA HIS A 72 6.55 8.17 -3.01
C HIS A 72 5.88 6.99 -2.37
N ILE A 73 4.95 7.26 -1.46
CA ILE A 73 4.03 6.26 -0.92
C ILE A 73 2.62 6.75 -1.17
N PHE A 74 1.84 5.96 -1.91
CA PHE A 74 0.41 6.18 -2.09
C PHE A 74 -0.32 5.21 -1.18
N HIS A 75 -0.94 5.72 -0.13
CA HIS A 75 -1.62 4.90 0.86
C HIS A 75 -3.12 4.90 0.62
N GLN A 76 -3.60 3.79 0.01
CA GLN A 76 -5.01 3.59 -0.34
C GLN A 76 -5.66 2.51 0.53
N GLY A 77 -5.00 2.08 1.56
CA GLY A 77 -5.30 0.84 2.23
C GLY A 77 -6.26 0.90 3.40
N ALA A 78 -7.14 1.90 3.45
CA ALA A 78 -8.14 1.89 4.52
C ALA A 78 -9.20 0.83 4.21
N CYS A 79 -9.41 -0.11 5.14
CA CYS A 79 -10.49 -1.07 5.01
C CYS A 79 -11.82 -0.36 5.20
N SER A 80 -12.64 -0.38 4.16
CA SER A 80 -13.96 0.24 4.16
C SER A 80 -15.09 -0.75 4.41
N ASP A 81 -14.76 -2.00 4.73
CA ASP A 81 -15.77 -3.02 4.96
C ASP A 81 -16.36 -2.86 6.35
N THR A 82 -17.51 -2.20 6.39
CA THR A 82 -18.23 -1.93 7.64
C THR A 82 -19.02 -3.12 8.15
N LEU A 83 -19.01 -4.23 7.43
CA LEU A 83 -19.72 -5.45 7.83
C LEU A 83 -18.87 -6.40 8.67
N GLU A 84 -17.62 -6.07 8.87
CA GLU A 84 -16.73 -6.89 9.68
C GLU A 84 -17.07 -6.80 11.16
N TRP A 85 -17.09 -7.94 11.81
CA TRP A 85 -17.41 -8.08 13.24
C TRP A 85 -16.37 -7.39 14.14
N ASP A 86 -15.13 -7.29 13.66
CA ASP A 86 -14.01 -6.73 14.39
C ASP A 86 -13.64 -5.35 13.86
N ALA A 87 -14.63 -4.46 13.73
CA ALA A 87 -14.40 -3.10 13.26
C ALA A 87 -13.34 -2.38 14.08
N GLU A 88 -13.36 -2.54 15.42
CA GLU A 88 -12.36 -1.94 16.30
C GLU A 88 -10.96 -2.48 16.02
N TYR A 89 -10.85 -3.81 15.87
CA TYR A 89 -9.58 -4.46 15.58
C TYR A 89 -9.02 -3.99 14.23
N MET A 90 -9.87 -3.93 13.21
CA MET A 90 -9.47 -3.49 11.88
C MET A 90 -9.07 -2.02 11.87
N MET A 91 -9.83 -1.16 12.55
CA MET A 91 -9.49 0.25 12.68
C MET A 91 -8.15 0.44 13.40
N LYS A 92 -7.92 -0.31 14.46
CA LYS A 92 -6.68 -0.24 15.22
C LYS A 92 -5.49 -0.71 14.37
N ASN A 93 -5.64 -1.81 13.62
CA ASN A 93 -4.58 -2.32 12.76
C ASN A 93 -4.30 -1.37 11.60
N ASN A 94 -5.33 -0.84 10.98
CA ASN A 94 -5.18 0.13 9.89
C ASN A 94 -4.50 1.41 10.37
N TYR A 95 -4.87 1.87 11.56
CA TYR A 95 -4.26 3.04 12.17
C TYR A 95 -2.77 2.80 12.46
N SER A 96 -2.45 1.67 13.05
CA SER A 96 -1.08 1.30 13.38
C SER A 96 -0.22 1.20 12.10
N PHE A 97 -0.74 0.54 11.07
CA PHE A 97 -0.06 0.41 9.79
C PHE A 97 0.16 1.77 9.14
N SER A 98 -0.87 2.61 9.13
CA SER A 98 -0.78 3.96 8.55
C SER A 98 0.25 4.81 9.28
N GLN A 99 0.30 4.73 10.61
CA GLN A 99 1.32 5.45 11.39
C GLN A 99 2.72 4.98 11.07
N ARG A 100 2.93 3.68 10.95
CA ARG A 100 4.25 3.13 10.62
C ARG A 100 4.71 3.57 9.24
N LEU A 101 3.77 3.62 8.28
CA LEU A 101 4.07 4.14 6.94
C LEU A 101 4.46 5.61 6.98
N LEU A 102 3.73 6.41 7.75
CA LEU A 102 4.02 7.83 7.87
C LEU A 102 5.40 8.06 8.52
N GLU A 103 5.73 7.29 9.54
CA GLU A 103 7.05 7.34 10.17
C GLU A 103 8.15 6.99 9.17
N LEU A 104 7.93 5.97 8.35
CA LEU A 104 8.88 5.62 7.28
C LEU A 104 9.07 6.78 6.32
N ALA A 105 7.98 7.42 5.92
CA ALA A 105 8.03 8.55 5.00
C ALA A 105 8.78 9.74 5.60
N GLU A 106 8.49 10.07 6.85
CA GLU A 106 9.14 11.18 7.54
C GLU A 106 10.64 10.92 7.70
N LYS A 107 11.01 9.71 8.10
CA LYS A 107 12.41 9.33 8.33
C LYS A 107 13.24 9.39 7.06
N ASN A 108 12.66 9.08 5.91
CA ASN A 108 13.36 8.97 4.64
C ASN A 108 13.02 10.09 3.65
N SER A 109 12.33 11.13 4.08
CA SER A 109 11.92 12.26 3.23
C SER A 109 11.14 11.80 1.99
N ILE A 110 10.24 10.85 2.18
CA ILE A 110 9.40 10.28 1.12
C ILE A 110 8.10 11.08 1.05
N ALA A 111 7.64 11.39 -0.16
CA ALA A 111 6.34 12.03 -0.36
C ALA A 111 5.24 11.02 0.01
N PHE A 112 4.35 11.42 0.90
CA PHE A 112 3.27 10.56 1.41
C PHE A 112 1.94 11.12 0.96
N ILE A 113 1.21 10.34 0.16
CA ILE A 113 -0.09 10.71 -0.37
C ILE A 113 -1.12 9.75 0.23
N TYR A 114 -2.02 10.29 1.01
CA TYR A 114 -3.05 9.52 1.70
C TYR A 114 -4.40 9.79 1.07
N ALA A 115 -5.08 8.73 0.64
CA ALA A 115 -6.46 8.86 0.19
C ALA A 115 -7.38 8.51 1.34
N SER A 116 -8.09 9.52 1.81
CA SER A 116 -9.15 9.36 2.78
C SER A 116 -10.37 8.77 2.07
N SER A 117 -10.89 7.67 2.57
CA SER A 117 -12.20 7.20 2.14
C SER A 117 -13.23 8.12 2.77
N ALA A 118 -13.76 8.98 1.96
CA ALA A 118 -14.88 9.82 2.41
C ALA A 118 -16.15 8.97 2.52
#